data_8dbaae1d7611250c0cbfb496ac511aaa
#
_entry.id   8dbaae1d7611250c0cbfb496ac511aaa
#
_cell.length_a   1.000
_cell.length_b   1.000
_cell.length_c   1.000
_cell.angle_alpha   90.00
_cell.angle_beta   90.00
_cell.angle_gamma   90.00
#
_symmetry.space_group_name_H-M   'P 1'
#
loop_
_entity.id
_entity.type
_entity.pdbx_description
1 polymer ?
#
loop_
_entity_poly.entity_id
_entity_poly.type
_entity_poly.pdbx_seq_one_letter_code
_entity_poly.pdbx_strand_id
1 'polypeptide(L)'
;MFSIIIPTLNNLEYLKFCINSIKKNSKFKHEIIPHVNIGNDGTVDFLNQQNIDFTYTNYNSGICKGMNLAAKKANTNYILYAHDDFYFCPPLG
;
A
#
# COMPACT_ATOMS: atom_id res chain seq x y z
N MET A 1 -10.51 11.26 -6.91
CA MET A 1 -9.98 9.96 -6.45
C MET A 1 -8.48 9.92 -6.65
N PHE A 2 -7.77 9.31 -5.72
CA PHE A 2 -6.31 9.18 -5.83
C PHE A 2 -5.88 7.78 -5.42
N SER A 3 -4.65 7.40 -5.83
CA SER A 3 -4.06 6.10 -5.53
C SER A 3 -3.00 6.25 -4.46
N ILE A 4 -3.05 5.41 -3.44
CA ILE A 4 -2.09 5.40 -2.34
C ILE A 4 -1.16 4.21 -2.54
N ILE A 5 0.11 4.49 -2.77
CA ILE A 5 1.13 3.50 -3.07
C ILE A 5 1.94 3.25 -1.80
N ILE A 6 2.05 1.99 -1.37
CA ILE A 6 2.71 1.63 -0.13
C ILE A 6 3.72 0.51 -0.40
N PRO A 7 5.02 0.81 -0.50
CA PRO A 7 6.01 -0.26 -0.55
C PRO A 7 6.15 -0.91 0.83
N THR A 8 6.22 -2.23 0.86
CA THR A 8 6.33 -2.99 2.10
C THR A 8 7.32 -4.14 1.94
N LEU A 9 8.03 -4.48 3.01
CA LEU A 9 8.99 -5.57 3.06
C LEU A 9 8.83 -6.30 4.39
N ASN A 10 8.12 -7.45 4.37
CA ASN A 10 7.92 -8.30 5.56
C ASN A 10 7.51 -7.51 6.81
N ASN A 11 6.54 -6.63 6.65
CA ASN A 11 6.13 -5.72 7.72
C ASN A 11 4.60 -5.71 7.86
N LEU A 12 4.00 -6.91 7.88
CA LEU A 12 2.56 -7.11 7.79
C LEU A 12 1.78 -6.35 8.85
N GLU A 13 2.24 -6.36 10.10
CA GLU A 13 1.50 -5.71 11.19
C GLU A 13 1.41 -4.20 10.96
N TYR A 14 2.51 -3.56 10.56
CA TYR A 14 2.50 -2.13 10.25
C TYR A 14 1.66 -1.83 9.01
N LEU A 15 1.73 -2.70 8.01
CA LEU A 15 0.91 -2.54 6.80
C LEU A 15 -0.58 -2.60 7.15
N LYS A 16 -0.99 -3.53 8.00
CA LYS A 16 -2.38 -3.61 8.48
C LYS A 16 -2.81 -2.32 9.16
N PHE A 17 -1.99 -1.77 10.05
CA PHE A 17 -2.30 -0.51 10.71
C PHE A 17 -2.38 0.63 9.71
N CYS A 18 -1.45 0.70 8.77
CA CYS A 18 -1.45 1.74 7.74
C CYS A 18 -2.74 1.69 6.91
N ILE A 19 -3.10 0.53 6.39
CA ILE A 19 -4.29 0.35 5.58
C ILE A 19 -5.55 0.68 6.38
N ASN A 20 -5.65 0.20 7.61
CA ASN A 20 -6.81 0.47 8.46
C ASN A 20 -6.94 1.96 8.77
N SER A 21 -5.82 2.64 9.02
CA SER A 21 -5.86 4.08 9.30
C SER A 21 -6.29 4.88 8.06
N ILE A 22 -5.88 4.47 6.88
CA ILE A 22 -6.34 5.09 5.63
C ILE A 22 -7.84 4.92 5.47
N LYS A 23 -8.34 3.69 5.60
CA LYS A 23 -9.76 3.38 5.44
C LYS A 23 -10.63 4.12 6.46
N LYS A 24 -10.13 4.26 7.69
CA LYS A 24 -10.89 4.88 8.78
C LYS A 24 -10.91 6.40 8.66
N ASN A 25 -9.81 7.01 8.22
CA ASN A 25 -9.59 8.45 8.36
C ASN A 25 -9.63 9.23 7.05
N SER A 26 -9.63 8.56 5.90
CA SER A 26 -9.68 9.24 4.61
C SER A 26 -11.11 9.67 4.29
N LYS A 27 -11.26 10.95 3.95
CA LYS A 27 -12.54 11.53 3.53
C LYS A 27 -12.72 11.51 2.02
N PHE A 28 -11.68 11.18 1.26
CA PHE A 28 -11.71 11.20 -0.19
C PHE A 28 -11.73 9.78 -0.72
N LYS A 29 -12.31 9.62 -1.90
CA LYS A 29 -12.23 8.33 -2.61
C LYS A 29 -10.78 8.03 -2.95
N HIS A 30 -10.37 6.80 -2.72
CA HIS A 30 -9.00 6.36 -2.97
C HIS A 30 -8.96 4.88 -3.30
N GLU A 31 -7.89 4.45 -3.93
CA GLU A 31 -7.49 3.05 -4.03
C GLU A 31 -6.15 2.88 -3.33
N ILE A 32 -5.92 1.71 -2.76
CA ILE A 32 -4.67 1.39 -2.08
C ILE A 32 -3.96 0.32 -2.90
N ILE A 33 -2.71 0.58 -3.30
CA ILE A 33 -1.92 -0.37 -4.09
C ILE A 33 -0.57 -0.56 -3.40
N PRO A 34 -0.42 -1.58 -2.55
CA PRO A 34 0.87 -1.92 -1.97
C PRO A 34 1.80 -2.53 -3.03
N HIS A 35 3.09 -2.31 -2.88
CA HIS A 35 4.10 -3.12 -3.54
C HIS A 35 4.75 -4.04 -2.51
N VAL A 36 4.61 -5.34 -2.69
CA VAL A 36 5.13 -6.34 -1.75
C VAL A 36 6.50 -6.80 -2.21
N ASN A 37 7.53 -6.46 -1.43
CA ASN A 37 8.88 -7.00 -1.61
C ASN A 37 9.00 -8.26 -0.75
N ILE A 38 9.25 -9.40 -1.39
CA ILE A 38 9.43 -10.72 -0.76
C ILE A 38 8.12 -11.28 -0.18
N GLY A 39 7.58 -10.69 0.89
CA GLY A 39 6.26 -11.06 1.39
C GLY A 39 6.17 -12.43 2.05
N ASN A 40 7.18 -12.86 2.81
CA ASN A 40 7.21 -14.16 3.47
C ASN A 40 6.39 -14.25 4.76
N ASP A 41 5.83 -13.15 5.21
CA ASP A 41 5.16 -13.01 6.51
C ASP A 41 3.63 -13.08 6.45
N GLY A 42 3.07 -13.53 5.33
CA GLY A 42 1.62 -13.60 5.13
C GLY A 42 1.01 -12.34 4.52
N THR A 43 1.83 -11.39 4.09
CA THR A 43 1.34 -10.13 3.49
C THR A 43 0.50 -10.39 2.25
N VAL A 44 0.95 -11.26 1.34
CA VAL A 44 0.23 -11.57 0.10
C VAL A 44 -1.13 -12.18 0.43
N ASP A 45 -1.18 -13.13 1.37
CA ASP A 45 -2.43 -13.76 1.77
C ASP A 45 -3.41 -12.74 2.36
N PHE A 46 -2.90 -11.84 3.21
CA PHE A 46 -3.71 -10.79 3.78
C PHE A 46 -4.33 -9.90 2.71
N LEU A 47 -3.53 -9.46 1.73
CA LEU A 47 -4.01 -8.58 0.67
C LEU A 47 -5.05 -9.27 -0.21
N ASN A 48 -4.85 -10.56 -0.50
CA ASN A 48 -5.82 -11.34 -1.26
C ASN A 48 -7.14 -11.49 -0.50
N GLN A 49 -7.08 -11.73 0.81
CA GLN A 49 -8.27 -11.84 1.64
C GLN A 49 -9.07 -10.52 1.70
N GLN A 50 -8.36 -9.39 1.65
CA GLN A 50 -8.99 -8.08 1.69
C GLN A 50 -9.40 -7.56 0.32
N ASN A 51 -9.17 -8.32 -0.75
CA ASN A 51 -9.43 -7.91 -2.13
C ASN A 51 -8.71 -6.60 -2.50
N ILE A 52 -7.48 -6.46 -2.02
CA ILE A 52 -6.64 -5.29 -2.30
C ILE A 52 -5.68 -5.65 -3.42
N ASP A 53 -5.70 -4.87 -4.50
CA ASP A 53 -4.73 -5.03 -5.59
C ASP A 53 -3.34 -4.67 -5.09
N PHE A 54 -2.33 -5.39 -5.58
CA PHE A 54 -0.95 -5.13 -5.20
C PHE A 54 -0.01 -5.57 -6.33
N THR A 55 1.24 -5.10 -6.26
CA THR A 55 2.33 -5.61 -7.09
C THR A 55 3.29 -6.39 -6.19
N TYR A 56 4.12 -7.24 -6.80
CA TYR A 56 4.95 -8.17 -6.04
C TYR A 56 6.30 -8.38 -6.74
N THR A 57 7.37 -8.43 -5.95
CA THR A 57 8.67 -8.94 -6.39
C THR A 57 9.15 -9.97 -5.38
N ASN A 58 9.81 -11.03 -5.85
CA ASN A 58 10.35 -12.06 -4.96
C ASN A 58 11.75 -11.71 -4.44
N TYR A 59 12.14 -10.46 -4.60
CA TYR A 59 13.38 -9.89 -4.09
C TYR A 59 13.10 -8.47 -3.61
N ASN A 60 14.01 -7.92 -2.81
CA ASN A 60 13.87 -6.53 -2.37
C ASN A 60 14.24 -5.60 -3.52
N SER A 61 13.24 -5.04 -4.18
CA SER A 61 13.43 -4.16 -5.33
C SER A 61 13.78 -2.73 -4.94
N GLY A 62 13.76 -2.42 -3.63
CA GLY A 62 13.97 -1.06 -3.15
C GLY A 62 12.68 -0.23 -3.24
N ILE A 63 12.74 0.95 -2.62
CA ILE A 63 11.56 1.81 -2.52
C ILE A 63 11.17 2.37 -3.88
N CYS A 64 12.13 2.94 -4.62
CA CYS A 64 11.81 3.63 -5.88
C CYS A 64 11.22 2.69 -6.92
N LYS A 65 11.82 1.51 -7.10
CA LYS A 65 11.32 0.54 -8.08
C LYS A 65 9.96 0.00 -7.66
N GLY A 66 9.79 -0.29 -6.37
CA GLY A 66 8.51 -0.76 -5.86
C GLY A 66 7.39 0.26 -6.06
N MET A 67 7.67 1.52 -5.77
CA MET A 67 6.70 2.60 -6.00
C MET A 67 6.34 2.72 -7.48
N ASN A 68 7.33 2.61 -8.37
CA ASN A 68 7.07 2.70 -9.80
C ASN A 68 6.23 1.54 -10.32
N LEU A 69 6.48 0.33 -9.84
CA LEU A 69 5.69 -0.84 -10.22
C LEU A 69 4.24 -0.70 -9.77
N ALA A 70 4.03 -0.28 -8.53
CA ALA A 70 2.67 -0.08 -8.02
C ALA A 70 1.97 1.08 -8.72
N ALA A 71 2.68 2.15 -9.02
CA ALA A 71 2.12 3.30 -9.71
C ALA A 71 1.61 2.94 -11.10
N LYS A 72 2.28 2.03 -11.79
CA LYS A 72 1.81 1.56 -13.11
C LYS A 72 0.47 0.85 -13.04
N LYS A 73 0.12 0.28 -11.89
CA LYS A 73 -1.15 -0.39 -11.68
C LYS A 73 -2.26 0.59 -11.28
N ALA A 74 -1.91 1.82 -10.94
CA ALA A 74 -2.87 2.81 -10.47
C ALA A 74 -3.85 3.22 -11.55
N ASN A 75 -5.11 3.39 -11.16
CA ASN A 75 -6.21 3.75 -12.07
C ASN A 75 -6.62 5.20 -11.96
N THR A 76 -5.85 6.01 -11.25
CA THR A 76 -6.16 7.42 -11.03
C THR A 76 -5.03 8.31 -11.50
N ASN A 77 -5.33 9.62 -11.67
CA ASN A 77 -4.35 10.59 -12.11
C ASN A 77 -3.52 11.16 -10.96
N TYR A 78 -3.95 10.93 -9.72
CA TYR A 78 -3.27 11.46 -8.54
C TYR A 78 -2.70 10.31 -7.72
N ILE A 79 -1.42 10.40 -7.39
CA ILE A 79 -0.71 9.35 -6.66
C ILE A 79 -0.15 9.93 -5.38
N LEU A 80 -0.45 9.28 -4.26
CA LEU A 80 0.12 9.59 -2.96
C LEU A 80 1.01 8.42 -2.53
N TYR A 81 2.26 8.73 -2.21
CA TYR A 81 3.19 7.72 -1.71
C TYR A 81 3.19 7.72 -0.18
N ALA A 82 3.14 6.53 0.40
CA ALA A 82 3.18 6.36 1.84
C ALA A 82 4.12 5.21 2.20
N HIS A 83 4.61 5.21 3.44
CA HIS A 83 5.35 4.08 3.98
C HIS A 83 4.42 3.18 4.77
N ASP A 84 4.77 1.89 4.90
CA ASP A 84 3.94 0.93 5.61
C ASP A 84 3.86 1.17 7.12
N ASP A 85 4.77 1.95 7.67
CA ASP A 85 4.76 2.34 9.08
C ASP A 85 4.07 3.69 9.33
N PHE A 86 3.44 4.30 8.31
CA PHE A 86 2.68 5.52 8.48
C PHE A 86 1.36 5.24 9.20
N TYR A 87 1.01 6.15 10.09
CA TYR A 87 -0.29 6.17 10.74
C TYR A 87 -0.99 7.47 10.38
N PHE A 88 -2.11 7.37 9.69
CA PHE A 88 -2.87 8.55 9.26
C PHE A 88 -3.74 9.05 10.40
N CYS A 89 -3.55 10.32 10.76
CA CYS A 89 -4.38 10.98 11.77
C CYS A 89 -5.61 11.60 11.12
N PRO A 90 -6.79 11.53 11.76
CA PRO A 90 -7.97 12.21 11.24
C PRO A 90 -7.89 13.73 11.49
N PRO A 91 -8.51 14.57 10.63
CA PRO A 91 -9.03 14.18 9.34
C PRO A 91 -7.93 14.12 8.29
N LEU A 92 -7.98 13.08 7.46
CA LEU A 92 -7.10 12.99 6.31
C LEU A 92 -7.75 13.71 5.15
N GLY A 93 -7.05 14.64 4.59
CA GLY A 93 -7.63 15.25 3.44
C GLY A 93 -7.21 16.60 3.14
#